data_082c6a0c87182976eb8286bd9ba140b1
#
_entry.id   082c6a0c87182976eb8286bd9ba140b1
#
_cell.length_a   1.000
_cell.length_b   1.000
_cell.length_c   1.000
_cell.angle_alpha   90.00
_cell.angle_beta   90.00
_cell.angle_gamma   90.00
#
_symmetry.space_group_name_H-M   'P 1'
#
loop_
_entity.id
_entity.type
_entity.pdbx_description
1 polymer ?
#
loop_
_entity_poly.entity_id
_entity_poly.type
_entity_poly.pdbx_seq_one_letter_code
_entity_poly.pdbx_strand_id
1 'polypeptide(L)'
;VMVVCPLGVKQEFVVKDGPRLGMNYRYVGCDADADKALAETPFLITNYERIRDGQLSERWIQANISGICLDEGAILGNLVTKTQQTFTDILSEIPYRWVATATPAPNDYRQLIYFADFLGDGDAGLSLTKWFGRNPDKAGDLQLMPHMEREFWLWVSSWALFVNKPSDLGFDDKGFE
;
A
#
# COMPACT_ATOMS: atom_id res chain seq x y z
N VAL A 1 -7.22 -5.46 -12.15
CA VAL A 1 -6.63 -4.64 -11.07
C VAL A 1 -7.62 -4.50 -9.94
N MET A 2 -7.12 -4.58 -8.71
CA MET A 2 -7.96 -4.41 -7.52
C MET A 2 -7.43 -3.27 -6.64
N VAL A 3 -8.30 -2.39 -6.20
CA VAL A 3 -8.02 -1.39 -5.16
C VAL A 3 -8.55 -1.90 -3.83
N VAL A 4 -7.73 -1.90 -2.80
CA VAL A 4 -8.12 -2.20 -1.42
C VAL A 4 -8.11 -0.90 -0.63
N CYS A 5 -9.24 -0.50 -0.09
CA CYS A 5 -9.39 0.78 0.60
C CYS A 5 -10.12 0.64 1.94
N PRO A 6 -10.08 1.63 2.82
CA PRO A 6 -10.97 1.70 3.97
C PRO A 6 -12.43 1.68 3.56
N LEU A 7 -13.29 1.03 4.34
CA LEU A 7 -14.71 0.83 3.99
C LEU A 7 -15.45 2.13 3.67
N GLY A 8 -15.12 3.23 4.35
CA GLY A 8 -15.76 4.54 4.15
C GLY A 8 -15.45 5.21 2.81
N VAL A 9 -14.35 4.83 2.15
CA VAL A 9 -13.84 5.53 0.96
C VAL A 9 -14.32 4.90 -0.35
N LYS A 10 -14.83 3.68 -0.32
CA LYS A 10 -15.23 2.93 -1.53
C LYS A 10 -16.15 3.70 -2.49
N GLN A 11 -17.04 4.55 -1.97
CA GLN A 11 -17.96 5.32 -2.81
C GLN A 11 -17.26 6.42 -3.60
N GLU A 12 -16.18 6.99 -3.07
CA GLU A 12 -15.38 7.99 -3.79
C GLU A 12 -14.84 7.38 -5.09
N PHE A 13 -14.26 6.20 -5.01
CA PHE A 13 -13.73 5.49 -6.19
C PHE A 13 -14.83 5.10 -7.19
N VAL A 14 -15.95 4.55 -6.70
CA VAL A 14 -17.02 4.04 -7.59
C VAL A 14 -17.81 5.17 -8.24
N VAL A 15 -18.10 6.26 -7.51
CA VAL A 15 -19.04 7.29 -7.96
C VAL A 15 -18.34 8.54 -8.49
N LYS A 16 -17.16 8.91 -7.93
CA LYS A 16 -16.51 10.17 -8.28
C LYS A 16 -15.23 9.96 -9.10
N ASP A 17 -14.23 9.31 -8.54
CA ASP A 17 -12.89 9.28 -9.12
C ASP A 17 -12.81 8.31 -10.31
N GLY A 18 -13.43 7.13 -10.20
CA GLY A 18 -13.47 6.18 -11.30
C GLY A 18 -14.04 6.77 -12.58
N PRO A 19 -15.26 7.34 -12.56
CA PRO A 19 -15.82 7.98 -13.74
C PRO A 19 -14.98 9.13 -14.30
N ARG A 20 -14.34 9.95 -13.44
CA ARG A 20 -13.43 11.03 -13.87
C ARG A 20 -12.22 10.51 -14.63
N LEU A 21 -11.70 9.34 -14.21
CA LEU A 21 -10.55 8.68 -14.81
C LEU A 21 -10.92 7.72 -15.94
N GLY A 22 -12.21 7.59 -16.29
CA GLY A 22 -12.69 6.62 -17.25
C GLY A 22 -12.61 5.16 -16.78
N MET A 23 -12.54 4.95 -15.47
CA MET A 23 -12.45 3.64 -14.83
C MET A 23 -13.79 3.26 -14.21
N ASN A 24 -14.37 2.14 -14.65
CA ASN A 24 -15.62 1.64 -14.09
C ASN A 24 -15.35 0.66 -12.95
N TYR A 25 -15.13 1.17 -11.73
CA TYR A 25 -14.91 0.33 -10.56
C TYR A 25 -16.18 -0.40 -10.11
N ARG A 26 -16.03 -1.70 -9.80
CA ARG A 26 -17.07 -2.51 -9.14
C ARG A 26 -16.62 -2.91 -7.75
N TYR A 27 -17.44 -2.60 -6.76
CA TYR A 27 -17.20 -3.07 -5.39
C TYR A 27 -17.54 -4.57 -5.29
N VAL A 28 -16.63 -5.32 -4.66
CA VAL A 28 -16.77 -6.76 -4.46
C VAL A 28 -16.60 -7.10 -2.97
N GLY A 29 -17.52 -7.89 -2.45
CA GLY A 29 -17.55 -8.29 -1.05
C GLY A 29 -17.14 -9.74 -0.79
N CYS A 30 -17.16 -10.58 -1.82
CA CYS A 30 -16.80 -11.99 -1.76
C CYS A 30 -16.42 -12.51 -3.16
N ASP A 31 -15.91 -13.75 -3.23
CA ASP A 31 -15.48 -14.38 -4.48
C ASP A 31 -16.60 -14.41 -5.56
N ALA A 32 -17.82 -14.75 -5.17
CA ALA A 32 -18.96 -14.82 -6.10
C ALA A 32 -19.36 -13.46 -6.68
N ASP A 33 -19.22 -12.37 -5.92
CA ASP A 33 -19.43 -11.01 -6.41
C ASP A 33 -18.30 -10.61 -7.37
N ALA A 34 -17.08 -11.02 -7.05
CA ALA A 34 -15.89 -10.70 -7.81
C ALA A 34 -15.90 -11.41 -9.19
N ASP A 35 -16.35 -12.67 -9.26
CA ASP A 35 -16.52 -13.39 -10.53
C ASP A 35 -17.51 -12.66 -11.46
N LYS A 36 -18.64 -12.20 -10.92
CA LYS A 36 -19.61 -11.42 -11.71
C LYS A 36 -19.05 -10.08 -12.17
N ALA A 37 -18.34 -9.39 -11.27
CA ALA A 37 -17.79 -8.07 -11.57
C ALA A 37 -16.68 -8.15 -12.62
N LEU A 38 -15.84 -9.18 -12.62
CA LEU A 38 -14.79 -9.38 -13.63
C LEU A 38 -15.33 -9.58 -15.05
N ALA A 39 -16.54 -10.10 -15.18
CA ALA A 39 -17.21 -10.19 -16.49
C ALA A 39 -17.62 -8.83 -17.06
N GLU A 40 -17.73 -7.80 -16.21
CA GLU A 40 -18.16 -6.45 -16.59
C GLU A 40 -17.00 -5.46 -16.69
N THR A 41 -16.00 -5.58 -15.81
CA THR A 41 -14.87 -4.64 -15.73
C THR A 41 -13.61 -5.28 -15.16
N PRO A 42 -12.41 -4.87 -15.62
CA PRO A 42 -11.14 -5.26 -15.00
C PRO A 42 -10.80 -4.48 -13.72
N PHE A 43 -11.63 -3.51 -13.31
CA PHE A 43 -11.37 -2.62 -12.19
C PHE A 43 -12.26 -2.96 -11.00
N LEU A 44 -11.67 -3.66 -10.03
CA LEU A 44 -12.36 -4.05 -8.80
C LEU A 44 -11.94 -3.19 -7.63
N ILE A 45 -12.82 -3.02 -6.66
CA ILE A 45 -12.54 -2.37 -5.39
C ILE A 45 -13.12 -3.20 -4.25
N THR A 46 -12.36 -3.33 -3.18
CA THR A 46 -12.79 -4.00 -1.95
C THR A 46 -12.25 -3.27 -0.73
N ASN A 47 -12.61 -3.72 0.46
CA ASN A 47 -12.07 -3.18 1.70
C ASN A 47 -11.21 -4.21 2.45
N TYR A 48 -10.34 -3.73 3.30
CA TYR A 48 -9.37 -4.55 4.03
C TYR A 48 -10.01 -5.71 4.79
N GLU A 49 -11.17 -5.48 5.42
CA GLU A 49 -11.88 -6.48 6.21
C GLU A 49 -12.31 -7.69 5.37
N ARG A 50 -12.69 -7.49 4.11
CA ARG A 50 -13.14 -8.59 3.22
C ARG A 50 -12.02 -9.59 2.92
N ILE A 51 -10.81 -9.10 2.77
CA ILE A 51 -9.62 -9.94 2.59
C ILE A 51 -9.23 -10.57 3.92
N ARG A 52 -9.09 -9.77 4.98
CA ARG A 52 -8.71 -10.26 6.32
C ARG A 52 -9.61 -11.37 6.83
N ASP A 53 -10.92 -11.24 6.62
CA ASP A 53 -11.92 -12.16 7.14
C ASP A 53 -12.18 -13.33 6.16
N GLY A 54 -11.41 -13.44 5.07
CA GLY A 54 -11.44 -14.53 4.10
C GLY A 54 -12.70 -14.56 3.23
N GLN A 55 -13.50 -13.50 3.21
CA GLN A 55 -14.69 -13.39 2.36
C GLN A 55 -14.31 -13.25 0.88
N LEU A 56 -13.23 -12.53 0.62
CA LEU A 56 -12.49 -12.56 -0.63
C LEU A 56 -11.27 -13.43 -0.40
N SER A 57 -11.26 -14.64 -0.96
CA SER A 57 -10.28 -15.66 -0.63
C SER A 57 -8.92 -15.39 -1.26
N GLU A 58 -7.85 -15.77 -0.57
CA GLU A 58 -6.48 -15.73 -1.08
C GLU A 58 -6.37 -16.41 -2.44
N ARG A 59 -6.90 -17.64 -2.54
CA ARG A 59 -6.89 -18.42 -3.79
C ARG A 59 -7.54 -17.68 -4.94
N TRP A 60 -8.66 -17.00 -4.69
CA TRP A 60 -9.37 -16.25 -5.71
C TRP A 60 -8.53 -15.03 -6.15
N ILE A 61 -7.99 -14.29 -5.19
CA ILE A 61 -7.15 -13.11 -5.44
C ILE A 61 -5.94 -13.48 -6.29
N GLN A 62 -5.17 -14.48 -5.87
CA GLN A 62 -3.96 -14.92 -6.57
C GLN A 62 -4.24 -15.47 -7.97
N ALA A 63 -5.39 -16.12 -8.18
CA ALA A 63 -5.77 -16.65 -9.48
C ALA A 63 -6.25 -15.58 -10.49
N ASN A 64 -6.80 -14.45 -10.01
CA ASN A 64 -7.54 -13.52 -10.88
C ASN A 64 -6.98 -12.10 -10.90
N ILE A 65 -6.15 -11.72 -9.91
CA ILE A 65 -5.66 -10.35 -9.77
C ILE A 65 -4.18 -10.28 -10.12
N SER A 66 -3.84 -9.52 -11.15
CA SER A 66 -2.44 -9.26 -11.53
C SER A 66 -1.89 -7.94 -11.00
N GLY A 67 -2.74 -7.04 -10.55
CA GLY A 67 -2.32 -5.77 -9.98
C GLY A 67 -3.18 -5.35 -8.81
N ILE A 68 -2.54 -4.91 -7.71
CA ILE A 68 -3.23 -4.47 -6.50
C ILE A 68 -2.70 -3.12 -6.01
N CYS A 69 -3.61 -2.24 -5.61
CA CYS A 69 -3.29 -0.96 -4.99
C CYS A 69 -3.88 -0.91 -3.59
N LEU A 70 -3.07 -0.63 -2.60
CA LEU A 70 -3.51 -0.40 -1.23
C LEU A 70 -3.68 1.11 -1.00
N ASP A 71 -4.91 1.57 -0.86
CA ASP A 71 -5.23 2.93 -0.49
C ASP A 71 -5.25 3.08 1.03
N GLU A 72 -4.67 4.14 1.57
CA GLU A 72 -4.34 4.28 2.99
C GLU A 72 -3.52 3.09 3.52
N GLY A 73 -2.47 2.75 2.79
CA GLY A 73 -1.61 1.59 3.07
C GLY A 73 -0.83 1.65 4.38
N ALA A 74 -1.06 2.64 5.25
CA ALA A 74 -0.48 2.74 6.59
C ALA A 74 -0.68 1.48 7.45
N ILE A 75 -1.66 0.63 7.10
CA ILE A 75 -1.86 -0.68 7.72
C ILE A 75 -0.63 -1.60 7.61
N LEU A 76 0.17 -1.45 6.56
CA LEU A 76 1.43 -2.19 6.39
C LEU A 76 2.53 -1.70 7.33
N GLY A 77 2.49 -0.44 7.75
CA GLY A 77 3.49 0.15 8.64
C GLY A 77 3.39 -0.29 10.11
N ASN A 78 2.32 -0.94 10.50
CA ASN A 78 2.12 -1.44 11.86
C ASN A 78 2.70 -2.85 12.02
N LEU A 79 3.94 -2.93 12.36
CA LEU A 79 4.91 -4.00 12.36
C LEU A 79 4.59 -5.35 13.03
N VAL A 80 3.48 -5.51 13.72
CA VAL A 80 3.28 -6.64 14.64
C VAL A 80 1.84 -7.18 14.64
N THR A 81 1.00 -6.72 13.73
CA THR A 81 -0.37 -7.22 13.70
C THR A 81 -0.50 -8.44 12.80
N LYS A 82 -1.26 -9.45 13.26
CA LYS A 82 -1.64 -10.59 12.42
C LYS A 82 -2.23 -10.14 11.07
N THR A 83 -2.93 -9.02 11.07
CA THR A 83 -3.53 -8.42 9.87
C THR A 83 -2.47 -8.08 8.83
N GLN A 84 -1.37 -7.44 9.22
CA GLN A 84 -0.29 -7.09 8.30
C GLN A 84 0.36 -8.36 7.70
N GLN A 85 0.73 -9.33 8.54
CA GLN A 85 1.31 -10.58 8.06
C GLN A 85 0.38 -11.27 7.06
N THR A 86 -0.92 -11.39 7.41
CA THR A 86 -1.92 -11.97 6.51
C THR A 86 -1.98 -11.22 5.17
N PHE A 87 -1.96 -9.88 5.17
CA PHE A 87 -1.98 -9.10 3.92
C PHE A 87 -0.69 -9.27 3.11
N THR A 88 0.46 -9.24 3.76
CA THR A 88 1.73 -9.45 3.07
C THR A 88 1.78 -10.85 2.45
N ASP A 89 1.41 -11.89 3.20
CA ASP A 89 1.42 -13.27 2.73
C ASP A 89 0.46 -13.47 1.53
N ILE A 90 -0.77 -12.96 1.62
CA ILE A 90 -1.79 -13.11 0.56
C ILE A 90 -1.42 -12.32 -0.70
N LEU A 91 -0.91 -11.10 -0.54
CA LEU A 91 -0.79 -10.15 -1.63
C LEU A 91 0.62 -10.06 -2.24
N SER A 92 1.64 -10.61 -1.58
CA SER A 92 3.03 -10.61 -2.08
C SER A 92 3.21 -11.39 -3.39
N GLU A 93 2.36 -12.37 -3.66
CA GLU A 93 2.36 -13.15 -4.90
C GLU A 93 1.80 -12.37 -6.11
N ILE A 94 1.16 -11.21 -5.89
CA ILE A 94 0.62 -10.40 -6.98
C ILE A 94 1.77 -9.63 -7.65
N PRO A 95 1.95 -9.74 -8.97
CA PRO A 95 3.12 -9.20 -9.65
C PRO A 95 3.23 -7.67 -9.64
N TYR A 96 2.09 -6.96 -9.68
CA TYR A 96 2.07 -5.49 -9.68
C TYR A 96 1.43 -4.97 -8.41
N ARG A 97 2.20 -4.29 -7.58
CA ARG A 97 1.76 -3.80 -6.28
C ARG A 97 2.01 -2.30 -6.13
N TRP A 98 1.05 -1.60 -5.56
CA TRP A 98 1.15 -0.17 -5.26
C TRP A 98 0.61 0.10 -3.85
N VAL A 99 1.18 1.10 -3.21
CA VAL A 99 0.72 1.61 -1.92
C VAL A 99 0.54 3.12 -2.06
N ALA A 100 -0.65 3.61 -1.72
CA ALA A 100 -0.95 5.02 -1.60
C ALA A 100 -1.24 5.36 -0.14
N THR A 101 -0.64 6.43 0.39
CA THR A 101 -0.92 6.92 1.74
C THR A 101 -0.50 8.37 1.88
N ALA A 102 -1.30 9.15 2.60
CA ALA A 102 -0.93 10.52 2.98
C ALA A 102 0.08 10.56 4.14
N THR A 103 0.24 9.47 4.88
CA THR A 103 1.08 9.38 6.08
C THR A 103 2.01 8.17 6.01
N PRO A 104 3.03 8.19 5.13
CA PRO A 104 3.86 7.00 4.87
C PRO A 104 4.71 6.56 6.08
N ALA A 105 5.13 7.48 6.94
CA ALA A 105 5.95 7.20 8.12
C ALA A 105 5.73 8.26 9.21
N PRO A 106 4.50 8.38 9.77
CA PRO A 106 4.15 9.50 10.65
C PRO A 106 4.97 9.54 11.93
N ASN A 107 5.46 8.41 12.41
CA ASN A 107 6.17 8.32 13.68
C ASN A 107 7.49 7.55 13.61
N ASP A 108 7.72 6.80 12.53
CA ASP A 108 8.83 5.86 12.48
C ASP A 108 9.19 5.48 11.03
N TYR A 109 10.39 5.83 10.60
CA TYR A 109 10.91 5.52 9.26
C TYR A 109 11.01 4.00 8.98
N ARG A 110 10.98 3.15 9.99
CA ARG A 110 10.89 1.69 9.80
C ARG A 110 9.64 1.28 9.00
N GLN A 111 8.58 2.09 9.03
CA GLN A 111 7.37 1.83 8.23
C GLN A 111 7.66 1.80 6.72
N LEU A 112 8.61 2.60 6.24
CA LEU A 112 9.04 2.59 4.84
C LEU A 112 9.71 1.27 4.45
N ILE A 113 10.39 0.61 5.38
CA ILE A 113 11.00 -0.71 5.15
C ILE A 113 9.92 -1.75 4.80
N TYR A 114 8.77 -1.70 5.48
CA TYR A 114 7.70 -2.67 5.25
C TYR A 114 6.91 -2.38 3.97
N PHE A 115 6.82 -1.11 3.57
CA PHE A 115 6.31 -0.78 2.24
C PHE A 115 7.23 -1.35 1.16
N ALA A 116 8.54 -1.18 1.29
CA ALA A 116 9.50 -1.72 0.34
C ALA A 116 9.44 -3.25 0.28
N ASP A 117 9.34 -3.93 1.42
CA ASP A 117 9.18 -5.38 1.50
C ASP A 117 7.91 -5.86 0.78
N PHE A 118 6.77 -5.23 1.09
CA PHE A 118 5.51 -5.52 0.39
C PHE A 118 5.61 -5.27 -1.12
N LEU A 119 6.28 -4.21 -1.55
CA LEU A 119 6.46 -3.87 -2.96
C LEU A 119 7.45 -4.80 -3.68
N GLY A 120 8.31 -5.51 -2.94
CA GLY A 120 9.36 -6.36 -3.48
C GLY A 120 10.68 -5.63 -3.78
N ASP A 121 10.83 -4.40 -3.27
CA ASP A 121 12.02 -3.56 -3.41
C ASP A 121 13.05 -3.75 -2.28
N GLY A 122 12.82 -4.70 -1.37
CA GLY A 122 13.74 -5.04 -0.29
C GLY A 122 13.20 -6.13 0.63
N ASP A 123 14.09 -6.75 1.37
CA ASP A 123 13.77 -7.64 2.50
C ASP A 123 13.74 -6.82 3.79
N ALA A 124 12.67 -6.94 4.56
CA ALA A 124 12.50 -6.14 5.78
C ALA A 124 13.61 -6.36 6.81
N GLY A 125 14.02 -7.61 7.03
CA GLY A 125 15.06 -7.96 8.01
C GLY A 125 16.44 -7.43 7.61
N LEU A 126 16.81 -7.62 6.35
CA LEU A 126 18.08 -7.11 5.81
C LEU A 126 18.09 -5.58 5.81
N SER A 127 17.01 -4.95 5.40
CA SER A 127 16.88 -3.49 5.35
C SER A 127 16.93 -2.87 6.73
N LEU A 128 16.24 -3.45 7.72
CA LEU A 128 16.36 -3.00 9.13
C LEU A 128 17.80 -3.08 9.63
N THR A 129 18.48 -4.18 9.39
CA THR A 129 19.88 -4.35 9.82
C THR A 129 20.82 -3.36 9.12
N LYS A 130 20.57 -3.05 7.86
CA LYS A 130 21.38 -2.15 7.06
C LYS A 130 21.24 -0.69 7.49
N TRP A 131 20.02 -0.23 7.74
CA TRP A 131 19.70 1.18 7.90
C TRP A 131 19.52 1.63 9.34
N PHE A 132 19.13 0.70 10.25
CA PHE A 132 18.76 1.03 11.61
C PHE A 132 19.71 0.42 12.63
N GLY A 133 20.03 1.19 13.67
CA GLY A 133 20.82 0.78 14.81
C GLY A 133 20.06 0.95 16.12
N ARG A 134 20.66 0.48 17.22
CA ARG A 134 20.07 0.65 18.55
C ARG A 134 19.94 2.13 18.89
N ASN A 135 18.77 2.52 19.39
CA ASN A 135 18.56 3.86 19.91
C ASN A 135 19.29 4.00 21.27
N PRO A 136 20.28 4.92 21.41
CA PRO A 136 20.99 5.10 22.66
C PRO A 136 20.12 5.65 23.78
N ASP A 137 19.05 6.40 23.44
CA ASP A 137 18.18 7.07 24.40
C ASP A 137 16.99 6.19 24.83
N LYS A 138 16.73 5.10 24.11
CA LYS A 138 15.57 4.25 24.38
C LYS A 138 15.90 2.77 24.18
N ALA A 139 16.07 2.07 25.29
CA ALA A 139 16.40 0.64 25.30
C ALA A 139 15.35 -0.19 24.52
N GLY A 140 15.84 -1.05 23.64
CA GLY A 140 14.99 -1.93 22.83
C GLY A 140 14.38 -1.29 21.59
N ASP A 141 14.62 0.01 21.34
CA ASP A 141 14.17 0.70 20.14
C ASP A 141 15.31 0.79 19.08
N LEU A 142 14.91 0.96 17.83
CA LEU A 142 15.81 1.15 16.70
C LEU A 142 15.61 2.55 16.10
N GLN A 143 16.68 3.18 15.68
CA GLN A 143 16.64 4.45 14.97
C GLN A 143 17.47 4.38 13.69
N LEU A 144 17.10 5.19 12.71
CA LEU A 144 17.91 5.36 11.50
C LEU A 144 19.30 5.84 11.89
N MET A 145 20.34 5.13 11.43
CA MET A 145 21.71 5.48 11.71
C MET A 145 22.08 6.80 11.03
N PRO A 146 22.55 7.83 11.75
CA PRO A 146 22.80 9.16 11.18
C PRO A 146 23.75 9.16 9.98
N HIS A 147 24.76 8.30 9.98
CA HIS A 147 25.73 8.18 8.88
C HIS A 147 25.15 7.47 7.65
N MET A 148 23.99 6.80 7.77
CA MET A 148 23.30 6.10 6.67
C MET A 148 22.09 6.87 6.14
N GLU A 149 21.75 8.02 6.74
CA GLU A 149 20.53 8.75 6.42
C GLU A 149 20.45 9.15 4.94
N ARG A 150 21.53 9.67 4.37
CA ARG A 150 21.57 10.07 2.97
C ARG A 150 21.32 8.89 2.02
N GLU A 151 21.99 7.78 2.25
CA GLU A 151 21.86 6.56 1.45
C GLU A 151 20.47 5.93 1.61
N PHE A 152 19.91 5.97 2.81
CA PHE A 152 18.54 5.54 3.08
C PHE A 152 17.54 6.32 2.23
N TRP A 153 17.61 7.65 2.21
CA TRP A 153 16.69 8.47 1.42
C TRP A 153 16.91 8.32 -0.09
N LEU A 154 18.14 8.11 -0.55
CA LEU A 154 18.39 7.76 -1.94
C LEU A 154 17.77 6.41 -2.34
N TRP A 155 17.84 5.43 -1.45
CA TRP A 155 17.18 4.15 -1.66
C TRP A 155 15.65 4.32 -1.65
N VAL A 156 15.07 5.03 -0.70
CA VAL A 156 13.62 5.30 -0.66
C VAL A 156 13.16 5.98 -1.95
N SER A 157 13.90 6.97 -2.45
CA SER A 157 13.55 7.69 -3.68
C SER A 157 13.63 6.83 -4.96
N SER A 158 14.23 5.65 -4.89
CA SER A 158 14.31 4.74 -6.05
C SER A 158 13.01 3.95 -6.29
N TRP A 159 12.16 3.81 -5.28
CA TRP A 159 10.89 3.06 -5.36
C TRP A 159 9.67 3.84 -4.86
N ALA A 160 9.83 4.97 -4.16
CA ALA A 160 8.75 5.79 -3.65
C ALA A 160 8.72 7.18 -4.29
N LEU A 161 7.52 7.69 -4.53
CA LEU A 161 7.27 9.05 -5.00
C LEU A 161 6.55 9.83 -3.89
N PHE A 162 7.16 10.94 -3.45
CA PHE A 162 6.56 11.86 -2.50
C PHE A 162 6.03 13.09 -3.26
N VAL A 163 4.74 13.35 -3.14
CA VAL A 163 4.05 14.46 -3.83
C VAL A 163 3.28 15.25 -2.79
N ASN A 164 3.57 16.53 -2.67
CA ASN A 164 2.84 17.44 -1.77
C ASN A 164 1.88 18.35 -2.54
N LYS A 165 2.18 18.66 -3.79
CA LYS A 165 1.40 19.58 -4.62
C LYS A 165 1.56 19.25 -6.10
N PRO A 166 0.65 19.71 -6.96
CA PRO A 166 0.68 19.43 -8.40
C PRO A 166 2.01 19.82 -9.10
N SER A 167 2.66 20.88 -8.66
CA SER A 167 3.94 21.30 -9.25
C SER A 167 5.10 20.33 -8.98
N ASP A 168 5.01 19.44 -8.00
CA ASP A 168 5.98 18.37 -7.79
C ASP A 168 5.98 17.37 -8.95
N LEU A 169 4.87 17.30 -9.69
CA LEU A 169 4.68 16.48 -10.91
C LEU A 169 4.72 17.32 -12.19
N GLY A 170 5.07 18.60 -12.13
CA GLY A 170 5.15 19.51 -13.28
C GLY A 170 3.83 20.13 -13.73
N PHE A 171 2.79 20.05 -12.91
CA PHE A 171 1.49 20.67 -13.17
C PHE A 171 1.36 22.05 -12.47
N ASP A 172 0.35 22.83 -12.86
CA ASP A 172 0.03 24.11 -12.22
C ASP A 172 -0.64 23.87 -10.85
N ASP A 173 -0.22 24.62 -9.83
CA ASP A 173 -0.80 24.57 -8.48
C ASP A 173 -2.12 25.37 -8.37
N LYS A 174 -2.63 25.95 -9.45
CA LYS A 174 -3.84 26.76 -9.45
C LYS A 174 -5.07 25.95 -9.00
N GLY A 175 -5.68 26.39 -7.91
CA GLY A 175 -6.85 25.74 -7.31
C GLY A 175 -6.50 24.56 -6.39
N PHE A 176 -5.21 24.38 -6.07
CA PHE A 176 -4.74 23.49 -5.03
C PHE A 176 -4.46 24.32 -3.77
N GLU A 177 -5.24 24.12 -2.70
CA GLU A 177 -5.10 24.78 -1.39
C GLU A 177 -4.89 23.74 -0.29
#